data_156421fae39709ac859d568821a914d1
#
_entry.id   156421fae39709ac859d568821a914d1
#
_cell.length_a   1.000
_cell.length_b   1.000
_cell.length_c   1.000
_cell.angle_alpha   90.00
_cell.angle_beta   90.00
_cell.angle_gamma   90.00
#
_symmetry.space_group_name_H-M   'P 1'
#
loop_
_entity.id
_entity.type
_entity.pdbx_description
1 polymer ?
#
loop_
_entity_poly.entity_id
_entity_poly.type
_entity_poly.pdbx_seq_one_letter_code
_entity_poly.pdbx_strand_id
1 'polypeptide(L)'
;MLRFGPGGGAVLAVFLLLIAGYVVYTEFRIDVPAKHLAVLTKKTGIDLENGQEVAPDAKHKGLQLEVLSEGRFFYNPYLWDWEVYPMVEIPRDKMGIRVRLYGDDLPYGHFVATDKTQKGIIEQPLKPGRYAINAIVIDGKTKNVIGQQRKKEDYVEIVELWDPKIIPAGYKGVVTNLAGPMPENPNVLLVEAGKRGPQQKTLEAGTYYLNPYMYRINAIDTRSQRFNLSGEGYEMGFPSKDGFWISLDGIIEFRVMDERAAEVLVTYNDINNDEAGSGTMIAEEIIDKVIMPNARSICRLRGSDSSGRDFIGGETRTAFQKDFETAMRDICEKQGIEIIQALITRIKPPEAIRDPVRQREIAVQELKQYQQQKLQQEQESKLATEKELITQRQELVDAERTVVEEVTLAKQEQQVALEAANRDKEVAEQKLQAAKDKAVAILAEKRAEAAVINFENQADAAGWKKSVEALGNDGQAFARYVLYQKLAPGFKSIMTNTADSPLMAVFQNFAQDQAPLKPAANLSADNSIPAN
;
A
#
# COMPACT_ATOMS: atom_id res chain seq x y z
N MET A 1 45.49 34.27 -62.57
CA MET A 1 45.02 33.09 -63.31
C MET A 1 45.92 31.91 -62.98
N LEU A 2 45.47 31.05 -62.07
CA LEU A 2 46.18 29.80 -61.72
C LEU A 2 45.98 28.82 -62.90
N ARG A 3 46.97 28.56 -63.68
CA ARG A 3 47.00 27.52 -64.70
C ARG A 3 47.23 26.17 -63.98
N PHE A 4 46.17 25.42 -63.78
CA PHE A 4 46.26 24.01 -63.34
C PHE A 4 46.71 23.17 -64.55
N GLY A 5 47.89 22.51 -64.45
CA GLY A 5 48.28 21.49 -65.39
C GLY A 5 47.29 20.30 -65.45
N PRO A 6 47.32 19.47 -66.50
CA PRO A 6 46.32 18.39 -66.71
C PRO A 6 46.21 17.43 -65.53
N GLY A 7 47.23 17.27 -64.67
CA GLY A 7 47.13 16.49 -63.43
C GLY A 7 46.37 17.18 -62.30
N GLY A 8 46.38 18.53 -62.24
CA GLY A 8 45.69 19.29 -61.22
C GLY A 8 44.15 19.23 -61.37
N GLY A 9 43.66 19.16 -62.61
CA GLY A 9 42.26 19.03 -62.91
C GLY A 9 41.69 17.67 -62.48
N ALA A 10 42.45 16.59 -62.67
CA ALA A 10 42.06 15.27 -62.23
C ALA A 10 42.00 15.15 -60.69
N VAL A 11 42.94 15.71 -59.95
CA VAL A 11 42.97 15.75 -58.50
C VAL A 11 41.77 16.56 -57.96
N LEU A 12 41.48 17.70 -58.56
CA LEU A 12 40.33 18.53 -58.19
C LEU A 12 39.00 17.84 -58.47
N ALA A 13 38.90 17.11 -59.60
CA ALA A 13 37.70 16.31 -59.92
C ALA A 13 37.48 15.16 -58.93
N VAL A 14 38.54 14.42 -58.54
CA VAL A 14 38.45 13.38 -57.50
C VAL A 14 38.09 13.98 -56.15
N PHE A 15 38.62 15.12 -55.78
CA PHE A 15 38.27 15.81 -54.53
C PHE A 15 36.82 16.27 -54.50
N LEU A 16 36.31 16.80 -55.61
CA LEU A 16 34.89 17.17 -55.75
C LEU A 16 33.96 15.93 -55.71
N LEU A 17 34.37 14.81 -56.30
CA LEU A 17 33.63 13.56 -56.22
C LEU A 17 33.60 13.01 -54.78
N LEU A 18 34.71 13.12 -54.04
CA LEU A 18 34.74 12.71 -52.62
C LEU A 18 33.85 13.61 -51.76
N ILE A 19 33.86 14.94 -51.99
CA ILE A 19 32.97 15.88 -51.33
C ILE A 19 31.51 15.55 -51.68
N ALA A 20 31.21 15.37 -52.95
CA ALA A 20 29.85 15.00 -53.38
C ALA A 20 29.40 13.67 -52.76
N GLY A 21 30.28 12.66 -52.74
CA GLY A 21 30.03 11.40 -52.05
C GLY A 21 29.79 11.55 -50.55
N TYR A 22 30.58 12.41 -49.91
CA TYR A 22 30.40 12.71 -48.49
C TYR A 22 29.08 13.45 -48.21
N VAL A 23 28.70 14.42 -49.04
CA VAL A 23 27.41 15.13 -48.93
C VAL A 23 26.26 14.15 -49.12
N VAL A 24 26.31 13.30 -50.15
CA VAL A 24 25.30 12.26 -50.35
C VAL A 24 25.22 11.33 -49.14
N TYR A 25 26.37 10.89 -48.62
CA TYR A 25 26.43 10.05 -47.45
C TYR A 25 25.77 10.71 -46.22
N THR A 26 26.03 12.00 -45.98
CA THR A 26 25.47 12.74 -44.83
C THR A 26 23.97 13.00 -44.99
N GLU A 27 23.49 13.30 -46.19
CA GLU A 27 22.09 13.57 -46.49
C GLU A 27 21.21 12.31 -46.38
N PHE A 28 21.75 11.13 -46.74
CA PHE A 28 21.04 9.88 -46.71
C PHE A 28 21.08 9.19 -45.34
N ARG A 29 21.92 9.67 -44.43
CA ARG A 29 22.18 9.08 -43.14
C ARG A 29 21.24 9.63 -42.08
N ILE A 30 20.54 8.73 -41.40
CA ILE A 30 19.74 9.01 -40.21
C ILE A 30 20.49 8.46 -39.01
N ASP A 31 20.97 9.29 -38.12
CA ASP A 31 21.53 8.89 -36.84
C ASP A 31 20.46 9.09 -35.76
N VAL A 32 19.93 8.02 -35.24
CA VAL A 32 18.97 8.02 -34.13
C VAL A 32 19.73 7.84 -32.83
N PRO A 33 19.80 8.89 -31.99
CA PRO A 33 20.51 8.80 -30.71
C PRO A 33 19.91 7.77 -29.77
N ALA A 34 20.68 7.38 -28.75
CA ALA A 34 20.19 6.53 -27.69
C ALA A 34 18.95 7.15 -27.03
N LYS A 35 17.97 6.34 -26.69
CA LYS A 35 16.68 6.72 -26.10
C LYS A 35 15.74 7.53 -27.01
N HIS A 36 16.03 7.57 -28.30
CA HIS A 36 15.20 8.24 -29.31
C HIS A 36 14.70 7.22 -30.34
N LEU A 37 13.72 7.62 -31.07
CA LEU A 37 13.17 6.92 -32.23
C LEU A 37 13.04 7.92 -33.39
N ALA A 38 13.13 7.43 -34.60
CA ALA A 38 12.79 8.24 -35.77
C ALA A 38 11.48 7.75 -36.36
N VAL A 39 10.60 8.69 -36.61
CA VAL A 39 9.33 8.50 -37.28
C VAL A 39 9.51 8.80 -38.75
N LEU A 40 9.12 7.87 -39.59
CA LEU A 40 9.27 8.00 -41.05
C LEU A 40 7.98 8.42 -41.69
N THR A 41 8.07 9.40 -42.59
CA THR A 41 6.96 9.79 -43.46
C THR A 41 7.36 9.60 -44.90
N LYS A 42 6.65 8.76 -45.65
CA LYS A 42 6.90 8.56 -47.07
C LYS A 42 6.23 9.63 -47.90
N LYS A 43 7.00 10.33 -48.76
CA LYS A 43 6.52 11.41 -49.62
C LYS A 43 5.79 10.90 -50.87
N THR A 44 6.18 9.71 -51.36
CA THR A 44 5.71 9.13 -52.60
C THR A 44 5.24 7.69 -52.40
N GLY A 45 4.19 7.28 -53.07
CA GLY A 45 3.67 5.91 -52.98
C GLY A 45 2.19 5.83 -53.36
N ILE A 46 1.57 4.72 -53.01
CA ILE A 46 0.14 4.49 -53.19
C ILE A 46 -0.61 5.36 -52.18
N ASP A 47 -1.69 5.97 -52.60
CA ASP A 47 -2.56 6.74 -51.70
C ASP A 47 -3.20 5.82 -50.66
N LEU A 48 -3.38 6.35 -49.47
CA LEU A 48 -4.14 5.66 -48.44
C LEU A 48 -5.61 5.60 -48.81
N GLU A 49 -6.27 4.53 -48.43
CA GLU A 49 -7.71 4.40 -48.57
C GLU A 49 -8.44 5.42 -47.67
N ASN A 50 -9.65 5.83 -48.10
CA ASN A 50 -10.45 6.76 -47.32
C ASN A 50 -10.70 6.22 -45.89
N GLY A 51 -10.30 7.00 -44.89
CA GLY A 51 -10.42 6.63 -43.47
C GLY A 51 -9.15 6.05 -42.86
N GLN A 52 -8.10 5.78 -43.64
CA GLN A 52 -6.78 5.40 -43.11
C GLN A 52 -5.91 6.64 -42.87
N GLU A 53 -5.40 6.76 -41.66
CA GLU A 53 -4.54 7.90 -41.27
C GLU A 53 -3.05 7.53 -41.29
N VAL A 54 -2.72 6.23 -41.29
CA VAL A 54 -1.35 5.71 -41.15
C VAL A 54 -1.08 4.70 -42.26
N ALA A 55 0.10 4.77 -42.87
CA ALA A 55 0.53 3.83 -43.89
C ALA A 55 0.85 2.46 -43.28
N PRO A 56 0.20 1.39 -43.71
CA PRO A 56 0.40 0.05 -43.16
C PRO A 56 1.76 -0.55 -43.56
N ASP A 57 2.29 -0.14 -44.69
CA ASP A 57 3.60 -0.62 -45.19
C ASP A 57 4.35 0.48 -45.96
N ALA A 58 5.59 0.17 -46.27
CA ALA A 58 6.49 1.06 -47.04
C ALA A 58 6.08 1.31 -48.49
N LYS A 59 4.98 0.76 -49.01
CA LYS A 59 4.49 1.03 -50.36
C LYS A 59 3.57 2.25 -50.40
N HIS A 60 2.88 2.51 -49.28
CA HIS A 60 1.93 3.60 -49.18
C HIS A 60 2.64 4.90 -48.76
N LYS A 61 2.16 6.05 -49.26
CA LYS A 61 2.60 7.37 -48.82
C LYS A 61 1.98 7.72 -47.49
N GLY A 62 2.66 8.59 -46.72
CA GLY A 62 2.19 9.07 -45.41
C GLY A 62 3.04 8.59 -44.27
N LEU A 63 2.55 8.83 -43.06
CA LEU A 63 3.18 8.47 -41.82
C LEU A 63 3.25 6.94 -41.71
N GLN A 64 4.45 6.40 -41.47
CA GLN A 64 4.64 4.96 -41.37
C GLN A 64 4.36 4.47 -39.96
N LEU A 65 3.76 3.28 -39.88
CA LEU A 65 3.52 2.62 -38.63
C LEU A 65 4.82 2.17 -37.95
N GLU A 66 5.77 1.70 -38.74
CA GLU A 66 7.05 1.23 -38.26
C GLU A 66 7.98 2.41 -37.95
N VAL A 67 8.56 2.40 -36.76
CA VAL A 67 9.52 3.42 -36.31
C VAL A 67 10.93 2.85 -36.26
N LEU A 68 11.91 3.69 -36.56
CA LEU A 68 13.30 3.32 -36.39
C LEU A 68 13.72 3.54 -34.94
N SER A 69 14.22 2.50 -34.31
CA SER A 69 14.83 2.59 -32.98
C SER A 69 16.24 3.19 -33.07
N GLU A 70 16.91 3.32 -31.92
CA GLU A 70 18.29 3.82 -31.86
C GLU A 70 19.23 3.09 -32.83
N GLY A 71 20.02 3.86 -33.54
CA GLY A 71 20.97 3.32 -34.51
C GLY A 71 21.22 4.24 -35.71
N ARG A 72 21.89 3.70 -36.72
CA ARG A 72 22.19 4.40 -37.97
C ARG A 72 21.47 3.72 -39.11
N PHE A 73 20.71 4.53 -39.85
CA PHE A 73 19.92 4.08 -40.98
C PHE A 73 20.21 4.92 -42.21
N PHE A 74 19.91 4.40 -43.40
CA PHE A 74 20.11 5.10 -44.65
C PHE A 74 18.78 5.12 -45.42
N TYR A 75 18.25 6.30 -45.61
CA TYR A 75 17.03 6.55 -46.37
C TYR A 75 17.21 7.67 -47.36
N ASN A 76 16.51 7.60 -48.46
CA ASN A 76 16.56 8.61 -49.47
C ASN A 76 15.71 9.83 -49.06
N PRO A 77 16.27 11.03 -48.84
CA PRO A 77 15.54 12.21 -48.35
C PRO A 77 14.54 12.75 -49.36
N TYR A 78 14.66 12.39 -50.66
CA TYR A 78 13.69 12.76 -51.69
C TYR A 78 12.39 11.92 -51.60
N LEU A 79 12.50 10.71 -51.07
CA LEU A 79 11.35 9.78 -50.93
C LEU A 79 10.80 9.73 -49.51
N TRP A 80 11.64 10.04 -48.55
CA TRP A 80 11.34 9.92 -47.12
C TRP A 80 11.59 11.22 -46.39
N ASP A 81 10.77 11.48 -45.39
CA ASP A 81 11.00 12.48 -44.37
C ASP A 81 11.12 11.77 -43.04
N TRP A 82 11.80 12.34 -42.07
CA TRP A 82 11.95 11.75 -40.76
C TRP A 82 12.12 12.81 -39.70
N GLU A 83 11.51 12.50 -38.54
CA GLU A 83 11.64 13.31 -37.35
C GLU A 83 12.07 12.43 -36.18
N VAL A 84 13.01 12.93 -35.38
CA VAL A 84 13.58 12.20 -34.25
C VAL A 84 12.91 12.67 -32.97
N TYR A 85 12.31 11.74 -32.26
CA TYR A 85 11.61 11.98 -31.02
C TYR A 85 12.17 11.12 -29.88
N PRO A 86 12.04 11.54 -28.61
CA PRO A 86 12.36 10.69 -27.48
C PRO A 86 11.43 9.48 -27.43
N MET A 87 11.95 8.31 -27.04
CA MET A 87 11.14 7.14 -26.75
C MET A 87 10.19 7.43 -25.60
N VAL A 88 9.05 6.76 -25.63
CA VAL A 88 8.08 6.80 -24.52
C VAL A 88 8.72 6.20 -23.29
N GLU A 89 8.90 6.98 -22.24
CA GLU A 89 9.42 6.52 -20.95
C GLU A 89 8.28 6.48 -19.93
N ILE A 90 8.07 5.30 -19.36
CA ILE A 90 7.09 5.09 -18.29
C ILE A 90 7.85 4.98 -16.97
N PRO A 91 7.64 5.91 -16.03
CA PRO A 91 8.26 5.89 -14.71
C PRO A 91 7.90 4.63 -13.92
N ARG A 92 8.70 4.30 -12.90
CA ARG A 92 8.51 3.10 -12.08
C ARG A 92 7.22 3.09 -11.27
N ASP A 93 6.70 4.26 -10.97
CA ASP A 93 5.47 4.49 -10.21
C ASP A 93 4.22 4.64 -11.08
N LYS A 94 4.35 4.50 -12.40
CA LYS A 94 3.27 4.66 -13.37
C LYS A 94 3.11 3.43 -14.27
N MET A 95 1.98 3.38 -14.93
CA MET A 95 1.70 2.47 -16.05
C MET A 95 1.22 3.27 -17.25
N GLY A 96 1.50 2.79 -18.44
CA GLY A 96 1.05 3.42 -19.69
C GLY A 96 -0.13 2.69 -20.29
N ILE A 97 -1.20 3.40 -20.55
CA ILE A 97 -2.33 2.88 -21.34
C ILE A 97 -2.21 3.41 -22.74
N ARG A 98 -2.11 2.51 -23.71
CA ARG A 98 -2.01 2.87 -25.12
C ARG A 98 -3.39 3.09 -25.69
N VAL A 99 -3.55 4.20 -26.35
CA VAL A 99 -4.73 4.51 -27.16
C VAL A 99 -4.27 4.64 -28.60
N ARG A 100 -4.67 3.71 -29.42
CA ARG A 100 -4.35 3.69 -30.84
C ARG A 100 -5.33 4.57 -31.61
N LEU A 101 -4.82 5.47 -32.44
CA LEU A 101 -5.63 6.40 -33.21
C LEU A 101 -5.98 5.90 -34.62
N TYR A 102 -5.32 4.84 -35.05
CA TYR A 102 -5.45 4.25 -36.40
C TYR A 102 -6.02 2.83 -36.33
N GLY A 103 -6.54 2.37 -37.46
CA GLY A 103 -7.09 1.02 -37.63
C GLY A 103 -8.60 1.00 -37.78
N ASP A 104 -9.14 -0.21 -37.71
CA ASP A 104 -10.58 -0.45 -37.89
C ASP A 104 -11.37 0.04 -36.67
N ASP A 105 -12.61 0.47 -36.93
CA ASP A 105 -13.52 0.85 -35.86
C ASP A 105 -13.86 -0.35 -34.95
N LEU A 106 -14.02 -0.08 -33.68
CA LEU A 106 -14.43 -1.10 -32.71
C LEU A 106 -15.87 -1.57 -33.05
N PRO A 107 -16.16 -2.88 -32.93
CA PRO A 107 -17.51 -3.38 -33.02
C PRO A 107 -18.43 -2.71 -31.98
N TYR A 108 -19.71 -2.57 -32.33
CA TYR A 108 -20.70 -1.98 -31.42
C TYR A 108 -20.70 -2.68 -30.04
N GLY A 109 -20.64 -1.90 -28.98
CA GLY A 109 -20.60 -2.40 -27.59
C GLY A 109 -19.22 -2.74 -27.05
N HIS A 110 -18.18 -2.69 -27.90
CA HIS A 110 -16.79 -2.81 -27.47
C HIS A 110 -16.14 -1.42 -27.34
N PHE A 111 -15.35 -1.21 -26.31
CA PHE A 111 -14.59 0.04 -26.09
C PHE A 111 -13.11 -0.18 -25.87
N VAL A 112 -12.67 -1.44 -25.98
CA VAL A 112 -11.26 -1.84 -25.89
C VAL A 112 -10.89 -2.62 -27.13
N ALA A 113 -9.76 -2.27 -27.73
CA ALA A 113 -9.19 -2.96 -28.87
C ALA A 113 -8.53 -4.26 -28.43
N THR A 114 -9.11 -5.38 -28.85
CA THR A 114 -8.58 -6.73 -28.62
C THR A 114 -7.66 -7.16 -29.75
N ASP A 115 -7.93 -6.69 -30.97
CA ASP A 115 -7.12 -6.98 -32.17
C ASP A 115 -6.07 -5.90 -32.45
N LYS A 116 -4.98 -6.34 -33.11
CA LYS A 116 -3.89 -5.44 -33.51
C LYS A 116 -4.29 -4.46 -34.61
N THR A 117 -5.37 -4.73 -35.32
CA THR A 117 -5.88 -3.88 -36.42
C THR A 117 -6.85 -2.81 -35.93
N GLN A 118 -7.41 -2.96 -34.73
CA GLN A 118 -8.44 -2.07 -34.21
C GLN A 118 -7.87 -0.79 -33.58
N LYS A 119 -8.54 0.34 -33.82
CA LYS A 119 -8.26 1.60 -33.10
C LYS A 119 -8.95 1.62 -31.74
N GLY A 120 -8.41 2.37 -30.80
CA GLY A 120 -8.97 2.52 -29.47
C GLY A 120 -8.00 2.16 -28.36
N ILE A 121 -8.54 1.97 -27.18
CA ILE A 121 -7.78 1.65 -25.97
C ILE A 121 -7.27 0.21 -26.05
N ILE A 122 -5.96 0.01 -25.93
CA ILE A 122 -5.37 -1.33 -25.97
C ILE A 122 -5.50 -1.99 -24.59
N GLU A 123 -5.89 -3.26 -24.60
CA GLU A 123 -6.16 -4.04 -23.41
C GLU A 123 -4.98 -4.07 -22.43
N GLN A 124 -3.79 -4.40 -22.92
CA GLN A 124 -2.61 -4.59 -22.07
C GLN A 124 -1.91 -3.27 -21.75
N PRO A 125 -1.77 -2.92 -20.46
CA PRO A 125 -1.01 -1.76 -20.06
C PRO A 125 0.49 -1.99 -20.26
N LEU A 126 1.21 -0.93 -20.59
CA LEU A 126 2.65 -0.91 -20.60
C LEU A 126 3.17 -0.81 -19.15
N LYS A 127 4.09 -1.68 -18.80
CA LYS A 127 4.80 -1.63 -17.52
C LYS A 127 5.87 -0.55 -17.52
N PRO A 128 6.42 -0.19 -16.36
CA PRO A 128 7.57 0.73 -16.29
C PRO A 128 8.70 0.31 -17.24
N GLY A 129 9.19 1.27 -18.02
CA GLY A 129 10.23 1.00 -19.02
C GLY A 129 10.22 2.01 -20.15
N ARG A 130 11.05 1.74 -21.18
CA ARG A 130 11.14 2.54 -22.39
C ARG A 130 10.61 1.76 -23.57
N TYR A 131 9.87 2.47 -24.41
CA TYR A 131 9.19 1.87 -25.54
C TYR A 131 9.39 2.72 -26.79
N ALA A 132 9.83 2.07 -27.87
CA ALA A 132 9.97 2.69 -29.18
C ALA A 132 8.60 2.71 -29.87
N ILE A 133 7.75 3.60 -29.45
CA ILE A 133 6.38 3.76 -29.97
C ILE A 133 6.22 5.22 -30.42
N ASN A 134 5.65 5.41 -31.61
CA ASN A 134 5.29 6.75 -32.09
C ASN A 134 4.02 7.23 -31.34
N ALA A 135 4.20 7.72 -30.14
CA ALA A 135 3.13 8.17 -29.29
C ALA A 135 3.43 9.49 -28.60
N ILE A 136 2.39 10.22 -28.27
CA ILE A 136 2.45 11.32 -27.30
C ILE A 136 2.13 10.79 -25.90
N VAL A 137 2.80 11.31 -24.91
CA VAL A 137 2.57 10.95 -23.51
C VAL A 137 1.70 12.00 -22.85
N ILE A 138 0.60 11.56 -22.23
CA ILE A 138 -0.29 12.45 -21.49
C ILE A 138 -0.55 11.89 -20.09
N ASP A 139 -0.93 12.75 -19.17
CA ASP A 139 -1.42 12.34 -17.86
C ASP A 139 -2.84 11.76 -17.99
N GLY A 140 -3.07 10.59 -17.45
CA GLY A 140 -4.37 9.89 -17.55
C GLY A 140 -5.53 10.64 -16.89
N LYS A 141 -5.26 11.38 -15.80
CA LYS A 141 -6.27 12.11 -15.03
C LYS A 141 -6.51 13.52 -15.59
N THR A 142 -5.45 14.29 -15.78
CA THR A 142 -5.54 15.70 -16.21
C THR A 142 -5.57 15.87 -17.73
N LYS A 143 -5.23 14.81 -18.48
CA LYS A 143 -5.10 14.82 -19.95
C LYS A 143 -4.08 15.84 -20.49
N ASN A 144 -3.19 16.32 -19.61
CA ASN A 144 -2.12 17.23 -20.01
C ASN A 144 -0.97 16.46 -20.67
N VAL A 145 -0.35 17.06 -21.67
CA VAL A 145 0.81 16.49 -22.35
C VAL A 145 2.02 16.52 -21.41
N ILE A 146 2.70 15.38 -21.29
CA ILE A 146 3.92 15.24 -20.52
C ILE A 146 5.09 15.16 -21.50
N GLY A 147 6.01 16.10 -21.42
CA GLY A 147 7.18 16.18 -22.28
C GLY A 147 6.97 17.05 -23.51
N GLN A 148 7.47 16.60 -24.68
CA GLN A 148 7.43 17.38 -25.91
C GLN A 148 6.04 17.44 -26.52
N GLN A 149 5.54 18.66 -26.75
CA GLN A 149 4.31 18.84 -27.53
C GLN A 149 4.56 18.48 -29.00
N ARG A 150 3.65 17.73 -29.59
CA ARG A 150 3.68 17.28 -30.99
C ARG A 150 2.35 17.63 -31.67
N LYS A 151 2.40 17.83 -32.96
CA LYS A 151 1.16 18.01 -33.74
C LYS A 151 0.41 16.66 -33.80
N LYS A 152 -0.91 16.73 -33.89
CA LYS A 152 -1.76 15.53 -33.98
C LYS A 152 -1.42 14.63 -35.18
N GLU A 153 -0.83 15.21 -36.22
CA GLU A 153 -0.44 14.54 -37.47
C GLU A 153 0.86 13.72 -37.33
N ASP A 154 1.66 13.96 -36.26
CA ASP A 154 3.01 13.39 -36.10
C ASP A 154 3.04 12.13 -35.22
N TYR A 155 1.94 11.77 -34.57
CA TYR A 155 1.87 10.58 -33.74
C TYR A 155 0.65 9.72 -34.06
N VAL A 156 0.79 8.43 -33.83
CA VAL A 156 -0.23 7.41 -34.17
C VAL A 156 -0.87 6.81 -32.94
N GLU A 157 -0.27 7.01 -31.78
CA GLU A 157 -0.78 6.51 -30.51
C GLU A 157 -0.69 7.59 -29.42
N ILE A 158 -1.50 7.44 -28.39
CA ILE A 158 -1.42 8.22 -27.16
C ILE A 158 -1.08 7.23 -26.05
N VAL A 159 -0.12 7.58 -25.22
CA VAL A 159 0.20 6.82 -24.00
C VAL A 159 -0.24 7.65 -22.80
N GLU A 160 -1.26 7.18 -22.14
CA GLU A 160 -1.78 7.79 -20.91
C GLU A 160 -1.06 7.21 -19.70
N LEU A 161 -0.44 8.06 -18.89
CA LEU A 161 0.19 7.63 -17.65
C LEU A 161 -0.83 7.58 -16.52
N TRP A 162 -0.98 6.39 -15.95
CA TRP A 162 -1.86 6.11 -14.82
C TRP A 162 -1.07 5.58 -13.65
N ASP A 163 -1.60 5.84 -12.43
CA ASP A 163 -1.06 5.25 -11.23
C ASP A 163 -1.44 3.76 -11.16
N PRO A 164 -0.51 2.84 -10.85
CA PRO A 164 -0.86 1.46 -10.56
C PRO A 164 -1.73 1.41 -9.31
N LYS A 165 -2.65 0.46 -9.27
CA LYS A 165 -3.47 0.28 -8.08
C LYS A 165 -2.70 -0.50 -7.02
N ILE A 166 -2.47 0.13 -5.88
CA ILE A 166 -1.82 -0.48 -4.72
C ILE A 166 -2.90 -0.97 -3.77
N ILE A 167 -2.82 -2.24 -3.41
CA ILE A 167 -3.65 -2.85 -2.37
C ILE A 167 -2.75 -3.04 -1.15
N PRO A 168 -3.00 -2.31 -0.05
CA PRO A 168 -2.20 -2.45 1.17
C PRO A 168 -2.38 -3.82 1.83
N ALA A 169 -1.46 -4.20 2.70
CA ALA A 169 -1.60 -5.38 3.53
C ALA A 169 -2.84 -5.28 4.45
N GLY A 170 -3.59 -6.38 4.54
CA GLY A 170 -4.86 -6.41 5.27
C GLY A 170 -6.07 -5.90 4.48
N TYR A 171 -5.90 -5.65 3.18
CA TYR A 171 -6.98 -5.33 2.27
C TYR A 171 -7.07 -6.36 1.16
N LYS A 172 -8.29 -6.59 0.66
CA LYS A 172 -8.56 -7.35 -0.56
C LYS A 172 -9.03 -6.42 -1.65
N GLY A 173 -8.55 -6.62 -2.87
CA GLY A 173 -9.02 -5.87 -4.04
C GLY A 173 -10.13 -6.61 -4.75
N VAL A 174 -11.30 -6.02 -4.82
CA VAL A 174 -12.40 -6.53 -5.62
C VAL A 174 -12.34 -5.91 -7.01
N VAL A 175 -12.20 -6.75 -8.01
CA VAL A 175 -12.08 -6.33 -9.41
C VAL A 175 -13.45 -6.32 -10.06
N THR A 176 -13.83 -5.17 -10.62
CA THR A 176 -14.99 -5.07 -11.51
C THR A 176 -14.51 -4.97 -12.94
N ASN A 177 -14.84 -5.95 -13.78
CA ASN A 177 -14.56 -5.91 -15.20
C ASN A 177 -15.64 -5.11 -15.92
N LEU A 178 -15.24 -4.07 -16.63
CA LEU A 178 -16.13 -3.17 -17.37
C LEU A 178 -16.27 -3.56 -18.86
N ALA A 179 -15.29 -4.29 -19.39
CA ALA A 179 -15.13 -4.52 -20.84
C ALA A 179 -15.45 -5.96 -21.28
N GLY A 180 -15.60 -6.89 -20.37
CA GLY A 180 -15.86 -8.29 -20.68
C GLY A 180 -17.22 -8.55 -21.31
N PRO A 181 -17.45 -9.75 -21.85
CA PRO A 181 -18.77 -10.17 -22.33
C PRO A 181 -19.77 -10.19 -21.17
N MET A 182 -21.03 -9.92 -21.49
CA MET A 182 -22.11 -9.98 -20.49
C MET A 182 -22.25 -11.39 -19.94
N PRO A 183 -22.51 -11.54 -18.63
CA PRO A 183 -22.83 -12.85 -18.06
C PRO A 183 -24.17 -13.37 -18.62
N GLU A 184 -24.36 -14.69 -18.60
CA GLU A 184 -25.59 -15.32 -19.07
C GLU A 184 -26.83 -14.86 -18.28
N ASN A 185 -26.63 -14.65 -16.99
CA ASN A 185 -27.65 -14.06 -16.11
C ASN A 185 -27.16 -12.67 -15.66
N PRO A 186 -27.79 -11.56 -16.11
CA PRO A 186 -27.40 -10.21 -15.75
C PRO A 186 -27.64 -9.85 -14.27
N ASN A 187 -28.44 -10.66 -13.55
CA ASN A 187 -28.78 -10.42 -12.13
C ASN A 187 -27.83 -11.12 -11.15
N VAL A 188 -26.73 -11.71 -11.62
CA VAL A 188 -25.72 -12.32 -10.74
C VAL A 188 -24.90 -11.23 -10.06
N LEU A 189 -24.78 -11.30 -8.74
CA LEU A 189 -23.99 -10.34 -7.97
C LEU A 189 -22.49 -10.39 -8.29
N LEU A 190 -21.96 -11.60 -8.45
CA LEU A 190 -20.55 -11.85 -8.74
C LEU A 190 -20.43 -12.70 -10.00
N VAL A 191 -19.51 -12.32 -10.87
CA VAL A 191 -19.26 -13.01 -12.13
C VAL A 191 -17.94 -13.77 -12.12
N GLU A 192 -17.85 -14.78 -12.98
CA GLU A 192 -16.60 -15.50 -13.23
C GLU A 192 -15.56 -14.60 -13.90
N ALA A 193 -14.29 -14.99 -13.80
CA ALA A 193 -13.19 -14.27 -14.40
C ALA A 193 -13.39 -14.06 -15.91
N GLY A 194 -13.21 -12.81 -16.36
CA GLY A 194 -13.35 -12.42 -17.75
C GLY A 194 -14.73 -11.90 -18.15
N LYS A 195 -15.80 -12.22 -17.45
CA LYS A 195 -17.14 -11.67 -17.71
C LYS A 195 -17.28 -10.26 -17.14
N ARG A 196 -18.20 -9.46 -17.71
CA ARG A 196 -18.47 -8.09 -17.25
C ARG A 196 -19.18 -8.10 -15.91
N GLY A 197 -18.65 -7.35 -14.94
CA GLY A 197 -19.20 -7.20 -13.60
C GLY A 197 -18.15 -7.42 -12.52
N PRO A 198 -18.57 -7.35 -11.24
CA PRO A 198 -17.72 -7.64 -10.10
C PRO A 198 -17.31 -9.11 -10.08
N GLN A 199 -16.02 -9.37 -9.99
CA GLN A 199 -15.49 -10.72 -10.09
C GLN A 199 -15.47 -11.40 -8.71
N GLN A 200 -15.73 -12.70 -8.70
CA GLN A 200 -15.71 -13.51 -7.49
C GLN A 200 -14.29 -13.58 -6.88
N LYS A 201 -13.27 -13.67 -7.74
CA LYS A 201 -11.89 -13.76 -7.28
C LYS A 201 -11.35 -12.40 -6.91
N THR A 202 -10.91 -12.24 -5.67
CA THR A 202 -10.28 -11.03 -5.16
C THR A 202 -8.77 -11.01 -5.43
N LEU A 203 -8.18 -9.82 -5.40
CA LEU A 203 -6.73 -9.60 -5.47
C LEU A 203 -6.16 -9.47 -4.06
N GLU A 204 -5.00 -10.08 -3.86
CA GLU A 204 -4.21 -9.98 -2.64
C GLU A 204 -3.51 -8.61 -2.53
N ALA A 205 -2.87 -8.36 -1.36
CA ALA A 205 -2.01 -7.18 -1.19
C ALA A 205 -0.88 -7.17 -2.22
N GLY A 206 -0.69 -6.03 -2.86
CA GLY A 206 0.32 -5.87 -3.90
C GLY A 206 0.07 -4.68 -4.82
N THR A 207 0.93 -4.54 -5.82
CA THR A 207 0.80 -3.50 -6.84
C THR A 207 0.34 -4.13 -8.15
N TYR A 208 -0.74 -3.61 -8.69
CA TYR A 208 -1.40 -4.14 -9.88
C TYR A 208 -1.40 -3.11 -11.01
N TYR A 209 -0.90 -3.56 -12.15
CA TYR A 209 -0.89 -2.79 -13.40
C TYR A 209 -2.05 -3.26 -14.27
N LEU A 210 -3.24 -2.79 -13.97
CA LEU A 210 -4.45 -3.14 -14.69
C LEU A 210 -5.02 -1.91 -15.42
N ASN A 211 -5.54 -2.14 -16.62
CA ASN A 211 -6.12 -1.09 -17.43
C ASN A 211 -7.36 -0.48 -16.73
N PRO A 212 -7.34 0.81 -16.34
CA PRO A 212 -8.43 1.44 -15.59
C PRO A 212 -9.72 1.59 -16.41
N TYR A 213 -9.63 1.50 -17.73
CA TYR A 213 -10.79 1.49 -18.62
C TYR A 213 -11.51 0.13 -18.65
N MET A 214 -10.75 -0.94 -18.33
CA MET A 214 -11.31 -2.29 -18.29
C MET A 214 -11.64 -2.74 -16.87
N TYR A 215 -10.84 -2.33 -15.91
CA TYR A 215 -10.91 -2.85 -14.54
C TYR A 215 -10.99 -1.72 -13.54
N ARG A 216 -12.03 -1.76 -12.74
CA ARG A 216 -12.12 -0.95 -11.51
C ARG A 216 -11.74 -1.85 -10.33
N ILE A 217 -10.86 -1.38 -9.46
CA ILE A 217 -10.46 -2.10 -8.26
C ILE A 217 -10.89 -1.29 -7.05
N ASN A 218 -11.75 -1.86 -6.24
CA ASN A 218 -12.15 -1.33 -4.95
C ASN A 218 -11.50 -2.16 -3.84
N ALA A 219 -10.79 -1.51 -2.93
CA ALA A 219 -10.16 -2.17 -1.80
C ALA A 219 -11.14 -2.25 -0.64
N ILE A 220 -11.29 -3.45 -0.07
CA ILE A 220 -12.07 -3.69 1.16
C ILE A 220 -11.12 -4.06 2.29
N ASP A 221 -11.32 -3.47 3.45
CA ASP A 221 -10.55 -3.77 4.66
C ASP A 221 -11.01 -5.10 5.26
N THR A 222 -10.10 -6.06 5.38
CA THR A 222 -10.35 -7.38 5.98
C THR A 222 -9.72 -7.51 7.37
N ARG A 223 -9.13 -6.42 7.87
CA ARG A 223 -8.58 -6.39 9.23
C ARG A 223 -9.70 -6.33 10.26
N SER A 224 -9.36 -6.72 11.47
CA SER A 224 -10.26 -6.55 12.62
C SER A 224 -10.58 -5.09 12.88
N GLN A 225 -11.86 -4.79 12.98
CA GLN A 225 -12.40 -3.47 13.26
C GLN A 225 -13.27 -3.52 14.51
N ARG A 226 -13.24 -2.44 15.28
CA ARG A 226 -14.03 -2.31 16.52
C ARG A 226 -14.96 -1.13 16.43
N PHE A 227 -16.14 -1.32 16.92
CA PHE A 227 -17.04 -0.20 17.17
C PHE A 227 -17.75 -0.34 18.52
N ASN A 228 -18.16 0.79 19.09
CA ASN A 228 -18.83 0.87 20.37
C ASN A 228 -20.35 0.96 20.15
N LEU A 229 -21.11 0.13 20.88
CA LEU A 229 -22.57 0.17 20.86
C LEU A 229 -23.18 1.37 21.63
N SER A 230 -22.34 2.19 22.25
CA SER A 230 -22.72 3.33 23.09
C SER A 230 -22.48 4.71 22.46
N GLY A 231 -22.21 4.77 21.13
CA GLY A 231 -22.01 6.04 20.41
C GLY A 231 -23.31 6.82 20.19
N GLU A 232 -23.20 8.12 19.91
CA GLU A 232 -24.33 8.94 19.48
C GLU A 232 -25.00 8.31 18.24
N GLY A 233 -26.30 8.02 18.33
CA GLY A 233 -27.07 7.30 17.31
C GLY A 233 -27.07 5.78 17.41
N TYR A 234 -26.22 5.18 18.21
CA TYR A 234 -26.10 3.74 18.39
C TYR A 234 -26.59 3.23 19.75
N GLU A 235 -27.42 4.03 20.45
CA GLU A 235 -28.00 3.62 21.73
C GLU A 235 -28.73 2.29 21.61
N MET A 236 -28.26 1.33 22.39
CA MET A 236 -28.85 -0.01 22.46
C MET A 236 -29.62 -0.22 23.75
N GLY A 237 -30.77 -0.81 23.60
CA GLY A 237 -31.62 -1.18 24.73
C GLY A 237 -32.74 -2.11 24.30
N PHE A 238 -33.33 -2.74 25.31
CA PHE A 238 -34.46 -3.64 25.12
C PHE A 238 -35.43 -3.58 26.31
N PRO A 239 -36.71 -3.87 26.09
CA PRO A 239 -37.66 -4.07 27.19
C PRO A 239 -37.41 -5.42 27.85
N SER A 240 -37.29 -5.45 29.17
CA SER A 240 -37.28 -6.68 29.94
C SER A 240 -38.67 -7.30 29.98
N LYS A 241 -38.76 -8.56 30.44
CA LYS A 241 -40.03 -9.27 30.65
C LYS A 241 -41.02 -8.50 31.55
N ASP A 242 -40.48 -7.72 32.48
CA ASP A 242 -41.25 -6.91 33.43
C ASP A 242 -41.67 -5.56 32.82
N GLY A 243 -41.39 -5.30 31.54
CA GLY A 243 -41.71 -4.06 30.82
C GLY A 243 -40.75 -2.88 31.07
N PHE A 244 -39.65 -3.08 31.75
CA PHE A 244 -38.67 -2.04 32.01
C PHE A 244 -37.66 -1.93 30.87
N TRP A 245 -37.31 -0.71 30.50
CA TRP A 245 -36.28 -0.48 29.50
C TRP A 245 -34.89 -0.66 30.09
N ILE A 246 -34.08 -1.54 29.51
CA ILE A 246 -32.72 -1.81 29.90
C ILE A 246 -31.80 -1.29 28.80
N SER A 247 -30.93 -0.34 29.13
CA SER A 247 -29.89 0.13 28.22
C SER A 247 -28.64 -0.71 28.38
N LEU A 248 -27.95 -0.95 27.26
CA LEU A 248 -26.70 -1.68 27.27
C LEU A 248 -25.61 -0.97 26.47
N ASP A 249 -24.41 -1.03 26.99
CA ASP A 249 -23.18 -0.61 26.31
C ASP A 249 -22.37 -1.86 25.96
N GLY A 250 -21.73 -1.84 24.81
CA GLY A 250 -20.94 -2.98 24.37
C GLY A 250 -19.91 -2.58 23.33
N ILE A 251 -19.09 -3.54 22.96
CA ILE A 251 -18.08 -3.41 21.92
C ILE A 251 -18.21 -4.64 21.02
N ILE A 252 -18.31 -4.41 19.74
CA ILE A 252 -18.26 -5.48 18.74
C ILE A 252 -16.98 -5.35 17.94
N GLU A 253 -16.24 -6.44 17.85
CA GLU A 253 -15.09 -6.59 16.99
C GLU A 253 -15.44 -7.55 15.86
N PHE A 254 -15.26 -7.09 14.64
CA PHE A 254 -15.61 -7.83 13.43
C PHE A 254 -14.57 -7.67 12.35
N ARG A 255 -14.60 -8.57 11.39
CA ARG A 255 -13.83 -8.45 10.14
C ARG A 255 -14.63 -8.99 8.98
N VAL A 256 -14.31 -8.54 7.78
CA VAL A 256 -14.85 -9.12 6.56
C VAL A 256 -14.10 -10.41 6.25
N MET A 257 -14.83 -11.48 5.94
CA MET A 257 -14.24 -12.75 5.54
C MET A 257 -13.52 -12.62 4.20
N ASP A 258 -12.27 -13.03 4.13
CA ASP A 258 -11.41 -12.92 2.93
C ASP A 258 -12.06 -13.55 1.69
N GLU A 259 -12.68 -14.71 1.86
CA GLU A 259 -13.32 -15.48 0.78
C GLU A 259 -14.59 -14.80 0.24
N ARG A 260 -15.29 -14.06 1.09
CA ARG A 260 -16.56 -13.39 0.76
C ARG A 260 -16.43 -11.88 0.61
N ALA A 261 -15.22 -11.36 0.61
CA ALA A 261 -14.95 -9.91 0.52
C ALA A 261 -15.57 -9.26 -0.73
N ALA A 262 -15.59 -9.96 -1.86
CA ALA A 262 -16.23 -9.48 -3.07
C ALA A 262 -17.75 -9.36 -2.94
N GLU A 263 -18.39 -10.36 -2.33
CA GLU A 263 -19.83 -10.39 -2.10
C GLU A 263 -20.25 -9.27 -1.13
N VAL A 264 -19.53 -9.12 -0.04
CA VAL A 264 -19.76 -8.07 0.96
C VAL A 264 -19.65 -6.68 0.34
N LEU A 265 -18.59 -6.45 -0.47
CA LEU A 265 -18.42 -5.17 -1.15
C LEU A 265 -19.61 -4.85 -2.05
N VAL A 266 -20.02 -5.80 -2.90
CA VAL A 266 -21.09 -5.56 -3.87
C VAL A 266 -22.44 -5.39 -3.21
N THR A 267 -22.68 -6.12 -2.09
CA THR A 267 -23.95 -6.08 -1.39
C THR A 267 -24.16 -4.80 -0.57
N TYR A 268 -23.09 -4.30 0.05
CA TYR A 268 -23.20 -3.21 1.04
C TYR A 268 -22.62 -1.88 0.58
N ASN A 269 -21.81 -1.86 -0.50
CA ASN A 269 -21.27 -0.60 -1.02
C ASN A 269 -22.39 0.25 -1.64
N ASP A 270 -22.55 1.46 -1.16
CA ASP A 270 -23.50 2.41 -1.74
C ASP A 270 -22.91 3.00 -3.03
N ILE A 271 -23.61 2.83 -4.15
CA ILE A 271 -23.15 3.18 -5.51
C ILE A 271 -22.87 4.68 -5.66
N ASN A 272 -23.44 5.51 -4.78
CA ASN A 272 -23.33 6.97 -4.85
C ASN A 272 -21.99 7.54 -4.38
N ASN A 273 -21.09 6.72 -3.84
CA ASN A 273 -19.79 7.14 -3.32
C ASN A 273 -18.63 6.71 -4.24
N ASP A 274 -18.71 7.06 -5.52
CA ASP A 274 -17.68 6.73 -6.54
C ASP A 274 -16.29 7.33 -6.25
N GLU A 275 -16.17 8.33 -5.39
CA GLU A 275 -14.90 8.94 -4.99
C GLU A 275 -14.21 8.25 -3.80
N ALA A 276 -14.91 7.40 -3.09
CA ALA A 276 -14.40 6.77 -1.89
C ALA A 276 -13.86 5.37 -2.15
N GLY A 277 -12.68 5.29 -2.69
CA GLY A 277 -11.83 4.10 -2.58
C GLY A 277 -11.35 3.85 -1.14
N SER A 278 -12.08 4.32 -0.14
CA SER A 278 -11.72 4.21 1.27
C SER A 278 -12.48 3.05 1.91
N GLY A 279 -11.76 2.00 2.28
CA GLY A 279 -12.31 0.85 3.02
C GLY A 279 -13.02 1.23 4.33
N THR A 280 -12.84 2.45 4.81
CA THR A 280 -13.47 2.99 6.03
C THR A 280 -14.97 3.20 5.86
N MET A 281 -15.43 3.64 4.68
CA MET A 281 -16.86 3.87 4.44
C MET A 281 -17.67 2.56 4.36
N ILE A 282 -17.06 1.49 3.84
CA ILE A 282 -17.72 0.18 3.77
C ILE A 282 -17.93 -0.40 5.18
N ALA A 283 -17.00 -0.15 6.09
CA ALA A 283 -17.14 -0.58 7.48
C ALA A 283 -18.33 0.08 8.17
N GLU A 284 -18.53 1.37 7.96
CA GLU A 284 -19.69 2.11 8.48
C GLU A 284 -21.00 1.56 7.92
N GLU A 285 -21.04 1.30 6.61
CA GLU A 285 -22.21 0.68 5.96
C GLU A 285 -22.52 -0.73 6.49
N ILE A 286 -21.49 -1.54 6.75
CA ILE A 286 -21.64 -2.85 7.38
C ILE A 286 -22.21 -2.72 8.80
N ILE A 287 -21.70 -1.75 9.56
CA ILE A 287 -22.20 -1.48 10.91
C ILE A 287 -23.68 -1.11 10.85
N ASP A 288 -24.05 -0.15 9.99
CA ASP A 288 -25.40 0.38 9.94
C ASP A 288 -26.43 -0.58 9.30
N LYS A 289 -26.04 -1.29 8.26
CA LYS A 289 -26.96 -2.18 7.51
C LYS A 289 -27.03 -3.60 8.06
N VAL A 290 -25.93 -4.09 8.66
CA VAL A 290 -25.85 -5.49 9.10
C VAL A 290 -25.77 -5.60 10.62
N ILE A 291 -24.73 -5.05 11.22
CA ILE A 291 -24.38 -5.34 12.60
C ILE A 291 -25.41 -4.74 13.56
N MET A 292 -25.74 -3.47 13.39
CA MET A 292 -26.65 -2.76 14.30
C MET A 292 -28.08 -3.30 14.25
N PRO A 293 -28.72 -3.55 13.09
CA PRO A 293 -30.05 -4.11 13.05
C PRO A 293 -30.12 -5.50 13.69
N ASN A 294 -29.13 -6.36 13.40
CA ASN A 294 -29.08 -7.70 13.98
C ASN A 294 -28.82 -7.65 15.49
N ALA A 295 -27.88 -6.83 15.95
CA ALA A 295 -27.61 -6.64 17.37
C ALA A 295 -28.84 -6.16 18.12
N ARG A 296 -29.56 -5.17 17.58
CA ARG A 296 -30.83 -4.68 18.17
C ARG A 296 -31.90 -5.78 18.22
N SER A 297 -32.02 -6.55 17.14
CA SER A 297 -33.00 -7.65 17.08
C SER A 297 -32.71 -8.74 18.11
N ILE A 298 -31.45 -9.19 18.19
CA ILE A 298 -31.04 -10.23 19.15
C ILE A 298 -31.21 -9.74 20.59
N CYS A 299 -30.76 -8.50 20.87
CA CYS A 299 -30.93 -7.93 22.20
C CYS A 299 -32.41 -7.87 22.64
N ARG A 300 -33.29 -7.46 21.72
CA ARG A 300 -34.73 -7.41 22.01
C ARG A 300 -35.32 -8.79 22.22
N LEU A 301 -35.01 -9.77 21.37
CA LEU A 301 -35.52 -11.13 21.47
C LEU A 301 -35.03 -11.81 22.73
N ARG A 302 -33.74 -11.81 22.99
CA ARG A 302 -33.16 -12.53 24.14
C ARG A 302 -33.28 -11.76 25.44
N GLY A 303 -33.26 -10.43 25.38
CA GLY A 303 -33.39 -9.57 26.56
C GLY A 303 -34.79 -9.59 27.15
N SER A 304 -35.85 -9.71 26.33
CA SER A 304 -37.22 -9.76 26.79
C SER A 304 -37.63 -11.09 27.49
N ASP A 305 -36.79 -12.12 27.39
CA ASP A 305 -37.05 -13.39 28.06
C ASP A 305 -36.79 -13.35 29.58
N SER A 306 -35.97 -12.39 30.05
CA SER A 306 -35.54 -12.28 31.45
C SER A 306 -36.08 -11.02 32.12
N SER A 307 -36.27 -11.08 33.46
CA SER A 307 -36.70 -9.90 34.21
C SER A 307 -35.57 -8.90 34.40
N GLY A 308 -35.91 -7.62 34.53
CA GLY A 308 -34.93 -6.57 34.73
C GLY A 308 -34.04 -6.74 35.98
N ARG A 309 -34.59 -7.43 36.98
CA ARG A 309 -33.89 -7.79 38.21
C ARG A 309 -32.81 -8.86 37.98
N ASP A 310 -33.06 -9.82 37.11
CA ASP A 310 -32.14 -10.94 36.84
C ASP A 310 -30.85 -10.44 36.15
N PHE A 311 -30.91 -9.32 35.42
CA PHE A 311 -29.76 -8.68 34.84
C PHE A 311 -28.84 -7.97 35.84
N ILE A 312 -29.29 -7.77 37.09
CA ILE A 312 -28.43 -7.28 38.16
C ILE A 312 -27.57 -8.44 38.71
N GLY A 313 -28.10 -9.68 38.64
CA GLY A 313 -27.37 -10.89 39.00
C GLY A 313 -26.34 -11.31 37.93
N GLY A 314 -25.28 -12.04 38.35
CA GLY A 314 -24.16 -12.38 37.44
C GLY A 314 -24.49 -13.48 36.43
N GLU A 315 -25.33 -14.47 36.77
CA GLU A 315 -25.57 -15.66 35.94
C GLU A 315 -26.35 -15.35 34.66
N THR A 316 -27.46 -14.64 34.77
CA THR A 316 -28.29 -14.22 33.62
C THR A 316 -27.50 -13.33 32.67
N ARG A 317 -26.65 -12.46 33.23
CA ARG A 317 -25.78 -11.58 32.46
C ARG A 317 -24.77 -12.37 31.63
N THR A 318 -24.17 -13.40 32.21
CA THR A 318 -23.20 -14.26 31.51
C THR A 318 -23.87 -15.11 30.43
N ALA A 319 -25.04 -15.65 30.71
CA ALA A 319 -25.82 -16.39 29.73
C ALA A 319 -26.24 -15.51 28.55
N PHE A 320 -26.76 -14.32 28.82
CA PHE A 320 -27.16 -13.36 27.82
C PHE A 320 -25.96 -12.90 26.94
N GLN A 321 -24.81 -12.67 27.56
CA GLN A 321 -23.58 -12.35 26.84
C GLN A 321 -23.21 -13.46 25.83
N LYS A 322 -23.22 -14.71 26.27
CA LYS A 322 -22.87 -15.85 25.43
C LYS A 322 -23.87 -16.07 24.30
N ASP A 323 -25.17 -15.95 24.60
CA ASP A 323 -26.24 -16.10 23.61
C ASP A 323 -26.17 -14.97 22.56
N PHE A 324 -25.90 -13.75 23.01
CA PHE A 324 -25.71 -12.59 22.12
C PHE A 324 -24.54 -12.80 21.18
N GLU A 325 -23.37 -13.18 21.69
CA GLU A 325 -22.17 -13.41 20.89
C GLU A 325 -22.39 -14.54 19.87
N THR A 326 -22.98 -15.67 20.31
CA THR A 326 -23.23 -16.82 19.43
C THR A 326 -24.22 -16.45 18.32
N ALA A 327 -25.32 -15.80 18.65
CA ALA A 327 -26.33 -15.40 17.69
C ALA A 327 -25.81 -14.35 16.70
N MET A 328 -25.01 -13.39 17.18
CA MET A 328 -24.35 -12.40 16.30
C MET A 328 -23.40 -13.08 15.33
N ARG A 329 -22.59 -14.02 15.81
CA ARG A 329 -21.67 -14.78 14.95
C ARG A 329 -22.42 -15.55 13.87
N ASP A 330 -23.43 -16.32 14.23
CA ASP A 330 -24.20 -17.17 13.30
C ASP A 330 -24.94 -16.37 12.22
N ILE A 331 -25.44 -15.19 12.56
CA ILE A 331 -26.17 -14.34 11.61
C ILE A 331 -25.21 -13.60 10.69
N CYS A 332 -24.16 -13.00 11.23
CA CYS A 332 -23.22 -12.19 10.47
C CYS A 332 -22.31 -13.05 9.56
N GLU A 333 -21.98 -14.29 9.98
CA GLU A 333 -21.22 -15.24 9.17
C GLU A 333 -21.93 -15.56 7.86
N LYS A 334 -23.24 -15.73 7.87
CA LYS A 334 -24.06 -15.95 6.67
C LYS A 334 -23.98 -14.77 5.68
N GLN A 335 -23.66 -13.59 6.18
CA GLN A 335 -23.54 -12.36 5.39
C GLN A 335 -22.08 -12.02 5.03
N GLY A 336 -21.14 -12.92 5.30
CA GLY A 336 -19.72 -12.75 4.98
C GLY A 336 -18.94 -11.92 5.99
N ILE A 337 -19.49 -11.69 7.17
CA ILE A 337 -18.90 -10.91 8.25
C ILE A 337 -18.61 -11.84 9.43
N GLU A 338 -17.36 -11.95 9.81
CA GLU A 338 -16.94 -12.72 10.97
C GLU A 338 -16.95 -11.83 12.22
N ILE A 339 -17.71 -12.20 13.21
CA ILE A 339 -17.68 -11.58 14.52
C ILE A 339 -16.59 -12.26 15.34
N ILE A 340 -15.51 -11.53 15.61
CA ILE A 340 -14.39 -11.99 16.42
C ILE A 340 -14.83 -12.01 17.88
N GLN A 341 -15.42 -10.91 18.33
CA GLN A 341 -15.89 -10.74 19.69
C GLN A 341 -17.07 -9.76 19.72
N ALA A 342 -18.10 -10.10 20.49
CA ALA A 342 -19.23 -9.22 20.77
C ALA A 342 -19.44 -9.14 22.28
N LEU A 343 -18.86 -8.12 22.91
CA LEU A 343 -18.87 -7.94 24.36
C LEU A 343 -19.91 -6.92 24.78
N ILE A 344 -20.71 -7.29 25.76
CA ILE A 344 -21.57 -6.37 26.48
C ILE A 344 -20.81 -5.90 27.72
N THR A 345 -20.34 -4.66 27.68
CA THR A 345 -19.52 -4.10 28.75
C THR A 345 -20.35 -3.64 29.95
N ARG A 346 -21.54 -3.14 29.69
CA ARG A 346 -22.42 -2.62 30.73
C ARG A 346 -23.88 -2.85 30.40
N ILE A 347 -24.64 -3.33 31.38
CA ILE A 347 -26.10 -3.42 31.35
C ILE A 347 -26.61 -2.44 32.41
N LYS A 348 -27.44 -1.49 32.01
CA LYS A 348 -27.99 -0.44 32.90
C LYS A 348 -29.50 -0.63 33.05
N PRO A 349 -29.95 -1.29 34.10
CA PRO A 349 -31.35 -1.28 34.45
C PRO A 349 -31.77 0.12 34.87
N PRO A 350 -33.06 0.47 34.70
CA PRO A 350 -33.56 1.77 35.13
C PRO A 350 -33.51 1.92 36.66
N GLU A 351 -33.46 3.13 37.12
CA GLU A 351 -33.32 3.48 38.54
C GLU A 351 -34.45 2.90 39.38
N ALA A 352 -35.64 2.82 38.82
CA ALA A 352 -36.82 2.22 39.46
C ALA A 352 -36.60 0.76 39.92
N ILE A 353 -35.72 0.01 39.27
CA ILE A 353 -35.36 -1.36 39.68
C ILE A 353 -34.08 -1.38 40.49
N ARG A 354 -33.10 -0.58 40.07
CA ARG A 354 -31.76 -0.58 40.66
C ARG A 354 -31.79 -0.14 42.14
N ASP A 355 -32.53 0.91 42.44
CA ASP A 355 -32.55 1.49 43.78
C ASP A 355 -33.17 0.61 44.84
N PRO A 356 -34.37 -0.02 44.64
CA PRO A 356 -34.90 -0.97 45.59
C PRO A 356 -34.02 -2.21 45.81
N VAL A 357 -33.38 -2.73 44.71
CA VAL A 357 -32.46 -3.87 44.83
C VAL A 357 -31.21 -3.48 45.60
N ARG A 358 -30.67 -2.29 45.35
CA ARG A 358 -29.51 -1.76 46.05
C ARG A 358 -29.79 -1.55 47.55
N GLN A 359 -30.96 -0.99 47.87
CA GLN A 359 -31.38 -0.80 49.27
C GLN A 359 -31.54 -2.15 49.99
N ARG A 360 -32.13 -3.14 49.30
CA ARG A 360 -32.23 -4.49 49.84
C ARG A 360 -30.87 -5.11 50.07
N GLU A 361 -29.95 -4.98 49.15
CA GLU A 361 -28.59 -5.53 49.26
C GLU A 361 -27.83 -4.87 50.40
N ILE A 362 -27.95 -3.54 50.52
CA ILE A 362 -27.37 -2.78 51.64
C ILE A 362 -27.93 -3.31 52.97
N ALA A 363 -29.27 -3.47 53.08
CA ALA A 363 -29.89 -4.00 54.29
C ALA A 363 -29.46 -5.45 54.61
N VAL A 364 -29.24 -6.28 53.58
CA VAL A 364 -28.69 -7.64 53.75
C VAL A 364 -27.24 -7.60 54.22
N GLN A 365 -26.44 -6.68 53.68
CA GLN A 365 -25.05 -6.50 54.11
C GLN A 365 -24.95 -5.94 55.52
N GLU A 366 -25.81 -5.00 55.88
CA GLU A 366 -25.89 -4.46 57.25
C GLU A 366 -26.27 -5.57 58.24
N LEU A 367 -27.26 -6.41 57.85
CA LEU A 367 -27.67 -7.55 58.69
C LEU A 367 -26.56 -8.56 58.86
N LYS A 368 -25.78 -8.86 57.82
CA LYS A 368 -24.59 -9.71 57.89
C LYS A 368 -23.52 -9.08 58.78
N GLN A 369 -23.31 -7.75 58.64
CA GLN A 369 -22.34 -7.00 59.44
C GLN A 369 -22.75 -6.99 60.91
N TYR A 370 -24.03 -6.81 61.25
CA TYR A 370 -24.54 -6.94 62.60
C TYR A 370 -24.37 -8.36 63.15
N GLN A 371 -24.61 -9.39 62.35
CA GLN A 371 -24.35 -10.76 62.74
C GLN A 371 -22.88 -11.05 62.99
N GLN A 372 -21.99 -10.52 62.14
CA GLN A 372 -20.54 -10.64 62.34
C GLN A 372 -20.05 -9.85 63.59
N GLN A 373 -20.60 -8.65 63.79
CA GLN A 373 -20.30 -7.87 65.01
C GLN A 373 -20.76 -8.57 66.27
N LYS A 374 -21.96 -9.17 66.22
CA LYS A 374 -22.44 -9.96 67.35
C LYS A 374 -21.55 -11.17 67.63
N LEU A 375 -21.15 -11.89 66.55
CA LEU A 375 -20.24 -13.01 66.67
C LEU A 375 -18.87 -12.60 67.18
N GLN A 376 -18.38 -11.44 66.75
CA GLN A 376 -17.14 -10.85 67.24
C GLN A 376 -17.24 -10.49 68.72
N GLN A 377 -18.32 -9.84 69.15
CA GLN A 377 -18.52 -9.51 70.57
C GLN A 377 -18.62 -10.76 71.43
N GLU A 378 -19.27 -11.83 70.97
CA GLU A 378 -19.30 -13.12 71.66
C GLU A 378 -17.92 -13.78 71.71
N GLN A 379 -17.11 -13.64 70.61
CA GLN A 379 -15.73 -14.14 70.61
C GLN A 379 -14.79 -13.27 71.44
N GLU A 380 -14.95 -11.93 71.43
CA GLU A 380 -14.19 -11.03 72.27
C GLU A 380 -14.49 -11.27 73.78
N SER A 381 -15.75 -11.53 74.11
CA SER A 381 -16.13 -11.90 75.48
C SER A 381 -15.49 -13.22 75.89
N LYS A 382 -15.46 -14.23 75.01
CA LYS A 382 -14.75 -15.50 75.26
C LYS A 382 -13.24 -15.32 75.30
N LEU A 383 -12.70 -14.45 74.40
CA LEU A 383 -11.27 -14.12 74.36
C LEU A 383 -10.84 -13.33 75.60
N ALA A 384 -11.69 -12.45 76.15
CA ALA A 384 -11.37 -11.74 77.39
C ALA A 384 -11.25 -12.70 78.59
N THR A 385 -12.11 -13.74 78.66
CA THR A 385 -11.99 -14.80 79.67
C THR A 385 -10.83 -15.75 79.43
N GLU A 386 -10.45 -16.01 78.16
CA GLU A 386 -9.25 -16.82 77.87
C GLU A 386 -7.93 -16.00 77.99
N LYS A 387 -7.95 -14.69 77.70
CA LYS A 387 -6.79 -13.83 77.89
C LYS A 387 -6.35 -13.76 79.36
N GLU A 388 -7.28 -13.76 80.28
CA GLU A 388 -6.93 -13.83 81.69
C GLU A 388 -6.23 -15.14 82.09
N LEU A 389 -6.57 -16.24 81.39
CA LEU A 389 -5.92 -17.54 81.52
C LEU A 389 -4.58 -17.63 80.78
N ILE A 390 -4.43 -16.89 79.68
CA ILE A 390 -3.22 -16.90 78.84
C ILE A 390 -2.16 -16.00 79.43
N THR A 391 -2.51 -14.87 80.08
CA THR A 391 -1.53 -14.00 80.72
C THR A 391 -0.68 -14.74 81.80
N GLN A 392 -1.28 -15.72 82.45
CA GLN A 392 -0.49 -16.59 83.42
C GLN A 392 0.41 -17.62 82.71
N ARG A 393 0.15 -17.96 81.44
CA ARG A 393 1.05 -18.84 80.67
C ARG A 393 2.09 -18.11 79.86
N GLN A 394 1.87 -16.81 79.51
CA GLN A 394 2.79 -16.05 78.69
C GLN A 394 4.15 -15.75 79.37
N GLU A 395 4.18 -15.58 80.71
CA GLU A 395 5.41 -15.39 81.40
C GLU A 395 6.38 -16.60 81.32
N LEU A 396 5.83 -17.81 81.05
CA LEU A 396 6.66 -19.00 80.84
C LEU A 396 7.15 -19.16 79.38
N VAL A 397 6.43 -18.60 78.44
CA VAL A 397 6.76 -18.74 77.01
C VAL A 397 7.69 -17.66 76.51
N ASP A 398 7.74 -16.48 77.18
CA ASP A 398 8.60 -15.37 76.72
C ASP A 398 10.10 -15.69 76.91
N ALA A 399 10.44 -16.59 77.86
CA ALA A 399 11.83 -17.05 77.98
C ALA A 399 12.25 -18.02 76.84
N GLU A 400 11.34 -18.80 76.30
CA GLU A 400 11.61 -19.68 75.12
C GLU A 400 11.60 -18.93 73.79
N ARG A 401 10.87 -17.84 73.71
CA ARG A 401 10.71 -17.08 72.48
C ARG A 401 11.98 -16.35 72.03
N THR A 402 12.73 -15.80 72.98
CA THR A 402 13.99 -15.10 72.69
C THR A 402 15.01 -16.01 71.99
N VAL A 403 15.05 -17.28 72.37
CA VAL A 403 16.00 -18.24 71.79
C VAL A 403 15.53 -18.64 70.37
N VAL A 404 14.19 -18.73 70.12
CA VAL A 404 13.65 -19.09 68.81
C VAL A 404 13.74 -17.93 67.81
N GLU A 405 13.60 -16.68 68.24
CA GLU A 405 13.78 -15.51 67.38
C GLU A 405 15.20 -15.35 66.84
N GLU A 406 16.24 -15.55 67.72
CA GLU A 406 17.63 -15.50 67.25
C GLU A 406 17.94 -16.58 66.18
N VAL A 407 17.39 -17.79 66.36
CA VAL A 407 17.60 -18.89 65.41
C VAL A 407 16.84 -18.68 64.12
N THR A 408 15.65 -18.02 64.17
CA THR A 408 14.85 -17.79 62.99
C THR A 408 15.39 -16.65 62.13
N LEU A 409 15.89 -15.57 62.77
CA LEU A 409 16.54 -14.46 62.07
C LEU A 409 17.81 -14.92 61.35
N ALA A 410 18.62 -15.75 61.99
CA ALA A 410 19.82 -16.29 61.37
C ALA A 410 19.52 -17.18 60.15
N LYS A 411 18.38 -17.92 60.18
CA LYS A 411 17.92 -18.72 59.03
C LYS A 411 17.37 -17.88 57.89
N GLN A 412 16.65 -16.79 58.21
CA GLN A 412 16.14 -15.88 57.18
C GLN A 412 17.26 -15.13 56.47
N GLU A 413 18.26 -14.63 57.20
CA GLU A 413 19.43 -14.00 56.59
C GLU A 413 20.19 -14.97 55.68
N GLN A 414 20.28 -16.23 56.07
CA GLN A 414 20.90 -17.25 55.22
C GLN A 414 20.11 -17.52 53.93
N GLN A 415 18.75 -17.57 54.00
CA GLN A 415 17.93 -17.78 52.83
C GLN A 415 17.94 -16.59 51.87
N VAL A 416 17.88 -15.35 52.40
CA VAL A 416 17.95 -14.13 51.60
C VAL A 416 19.29 -14.02 50.86
N ALA A 417 20.39 -14.37 51.55
CA ALA A 417 21.71 -14.40 50.92
C ALA A 417 21.82 -15.44 49.81
N LEU A 418 21.16 -16.59 49.99
CA LEU A 418 21.14 -17.68 49.00
C LEU A 418 20.29 -17.35 47.77
N GLU A 419 19.14 -16.71 47.99
CA GLU A 419 18.29 -16.22 46.89
C GLU A 419 18.93 -15.07 46.11
N ALA A 420 19.61 -14.14 46.82
CA ALA A 420 20.36 -13.07 46.15
C ALA A 420 21.49 -13.62 45.28
N ALA A 421 22.23 -14.61 45.77
CA ALA A 421 23.27 -15.27 44.98
C ALA A 421 22.72 -16.04 43.75
N ASN A 422 21.56 -16.69 43.90
CA ASN A 422 20.89 -17.38 42.79
C ASN A 422 20.37 -16.39 41.74
N ARG A 423 19.81 -15.27 42.18
CA ARG A 423 19.33 -14.20 41.29
C ARG A 423 20.47 -13.55 40.51
N ASP A 424 21.59 -13.29 41.17
CA ASP A 424 22.77 -12.74 40.51
C ASP A 424 23.34 -13.70 39.46
N LYS A 425 23.29 -15.00 39.76
CA LYS A 425 23.67 -16.04 38.79
C LYS A 425 22.72 -16.06 37.58
N GLU A 426 21.42 -16.02 37.81
CA GLU A 426 20.43 -16.05 36.74
C GLU A 426 20.52 -14.79 35.87
N VAL A 427 20.72 -13.62 36.47
CA VAL A 427 20.96 -12.36 35.75
C VAL A 427 22.25 -12.42 34.92
N ALA A 428 23.29 -13.05 35.45
CA ALA A 428 24.55 -13.23 34.73
C ALA A 428 24.38 -14.19 33.53
N GLU A 429 23.61 -15.28 33.71
CA GLU A 429 23.30 -16.22 32.65
C GLU A 429 22.46 -15.56 31.55
N GLN A 430 21.44 -14.75 31.90
CA GLN A 430 20.62 -14.01 30.93
C GLN A 430 21.46 -12.96 30.18
N LYS A 431 22.34 -12.24 30.86
CA LYS A 431 23.26 -11.31 30.18
C LYS A 431 24.22 -12.02 29.24
N LEU A 432 24.69 -13.21 29.60
CA LEU A 432 25.53 -14.02 28.72
C LEU A 432 24.76 -14.48 27.49
N GLN A 433 23.50 -14.90 27.68
CA GLN A 433 22.64 -15.32 26.54
C GLN A 433 22.33 -14.14 25.63
N ALA A 434 21.94 -13.00 26.17
CA ALA A 434 21.69 -11.79 25.40
C ALA A 434 22.93 -11.30 24.62
N ALA A 435 24.12 -11.48 25.18
CA ALA A 435 25.37 -11.17 24.50
C ALA A 435 25.63 -12.13 23.33
N LYS A 436 25.32 -13.42 23.50
CA LYS A 436 25.43 -14.42 22.43
C LYS A 436 24.44 -14.13 21.29
N ASP A 437 23.19 -13.80 21.64
CA ASP A 437 22.15 -13.47 20.67
C ASP A 437 22.50 -12.20 19.87
N LYS A 438 23.04 -11.18 20.55
CA LYS A 438 23.57 -9.98 19.88
C LYS A 438 24.73 -10.30 18.93
N ALA A 439 25.63 -11.17 19.32
CA ALA A 439 26.74 -11.57 18.46
C ALA A 439 26.27 -12.32 17.22
N VAL A 440 25.25 -13.18 17.36
CA VAL A 440 24.62 -13.89 16.24
C VAL A 440 23.90 -12.91 15.32
N ALA A 441 23.19 -11.93 15.88
CA ALA A 441 22.49 -10.91 15.08
C ALA A 441 23.48 -10.05 14.27
N ILE A 442 24.57 -9.60 14.87
CA ILE A 442 25.62 -8.84 14.18
C ILE A 442 26.26 -9.68 13.07
N LEU A 443 26.49 -10.97 13.33
CA LEU A 443 27.02 -11.88 12.31
C LEU A 443 26.06 -12.09 11.13
N ALA A 444 24.76 -12.19 11.42
CA ALA A 444 23.73 -12.30 10.40
C ALA A 444 23.64 -11.01 9.56
N GLU A 445 23.67 -9.85 10.22
CA GLU A 445 23.67 -8.54 9.56
C GLU A 445 24.88 -8.38 8.64
N LYS A 446 26.07 -8.70 9.11
CA LYS A 446 27.28 -8.60 8.28
C LYS A 446 27.34 -9.60 7.14
N ARG A 447 26.72 -10.76 7.29
CA ARG A 447 26.57 -11.71 6.20
C ARG A 447 25.57 -11.23 5.14
N ALA A 448 24.48 -10.58 5.58
CA ALA A 448 23.52 -10.00 4.67
C ALA A 448 24.13 -8.82 3.88
N GLU A 449 24.85 -7.93 4.55
CA GLU A 449 25.57 -6.84 3.89
C GLU A 449 26.58 -7.36 2.85
N ALA A 450 27.35 -8.39 3.20
CA ALA A 450 28.30 -9.01 2.28
C ALA A 450 27.61 -9.68 1.07
N ALA A 451 26.42 -10.26 1.28
CA ALA A 451 25.64 -10.82 0.20
C ALA A 451 25.12 -9.73 -0.74
N VAL A 452 24.64 -8.62 -0.21
CA VAL A 452 24.19 -7.48 -1.01
C VAL A 452 25.32 -6.92 -1.87
N ILE A 453 26.49 -6.70 -1.30
CA ILE A 453 27.68 -6.24 -2.05
C ILE A 453 28.09 -7.24 -3.15
N ASN A 454 27.99 -8.54 -2.88
CA ASN A 454 28.26 -9.54 -3.91
C ASN A 454 27.24 -9.53 -5.05
N PHE A 455 25.95 -9.35 -4.74
CA PHE A 455 24.91 -9.22 -5.78
C PHE A 455 25.07 -7.94 -6.58
N GLU A 456 25.40 -6.83 -5.92
CA GLU A 456 25.66 -5.54 -6.57
C GLU A 456 26.86 -5.65 -7.54
N ASN A 457 27.95 -6.23 -7.07
CA ASN A 457 29.13 -6.47 -7.91
C ASN A 457 28.86 -7.43 -9.08
N GLN A 458 28.01 -8.45 -8.88
CA GLN A 458 27.59 -9.35 -9.96
C GLN A 458 26.70 -8.66 -10.99
N ALA A 459 25.78 -7.82 -10.53
CA ALA A 459 24.91 -7.03 -11.39
C ALA A 459 25.71 -6.03 -12.23
N ASP A 460 26.66 -5.36 -11.62
CA ASP A 460 27.56 -4.42 -12.29
C ASP A 460 28.44 -5.15 -13.32
N ALA A 461 29.01 -6.28 -12.95
CA ALA A 461 29.80 -7.10 -13.87
C ALA A 461 28.98 -7.61 -15.06
N ALA A 462 27.73 -7.99 -14.83
CA ALA A 462 26.81 -8.42 -15.89
C ALA A 462 26.42 -7.24 -16.80
N GLY A 463 26.22 -6.05 -16.23
CA GLY A 463 25.99 -4.80 -16.95
C GLY A 463 27.18 -4.42 -17.84
N TRP A 464 28.36 -4.49 -17.28
CA TRP A 464 29.60 -4.21 -18.03
C TRP A 464 29.82 -5.20 -19.15
N LYS A 465 29.59 -6.50 -18.89
CA LYS A 465 29.71 -7.53 -19.92
C LYS A 465 28.75 -7.30 -21.09
N LYS A 466 27.48 -7.01 -20.81
CA LYS A 466 26.49 -6.66 -21.85
C LYS A 466 26.83 -5.39 -22.60
N SER A 467 27.41 -4.43 -21.92
CA SER A 467 27.81 -3.16 -22.54
C SER A 467 29.01 -3.34 -23.49
N VAL A 468 29.91 -4.25 -23.17
CA VAL A 468 31.04 -4.61 -24.04
C VAL A 468 30.59 -5.46 -25.22
N GLU A 469 29.68 -6.40 -24.99
CA GLU A 469 29.05 -7.22 -26.04
C GLU A 469 28.26 -6.36 -27.05
N ALA A 470 27.53 -5.35 -26.58
CA ALA A 470 26.77 -4.41 -27.42
C ALA A 470 27.66 -3.54 -28.32
N LEU A 471 28.93 -3.39 -27.96
CA LEU A 471 29.94 -2.65 -28.74
C LEU A 471 30.84 -3.57 -29.55
N GLY A 472 30.36 -4.74 -29.94
CA GLY A 472 31.09 -5.68 -30.81
C GLY A 472 32.22 -6.42 -30.12
N ASN A 473 32.13 -6.64 -28.81
CA ASN A 473 33.16 -7.29 -27.97
C ASN A 473 34.50 -6.56 -27.90
N ASP A 474 34.52 -5.29 -28.30
CA ASP A 474 35.75 -4.45 -28.23
C ASP A 474 35.78 -3.64 -26.92
N GLY A 475 36.57 -4.13 -25.96
CA GLY A 475 36.78 -3.46 -24.67
C GLY A 475 37.38 -2.05 -24.78
N GLN A 476 38.10 -1.73 -25.88
CA GLN A 476 38.62 -0.39 -26.12
C GLN A 476 37.50 0.57 -26.55
N ALA A 477 36.55 0.11 -27.33
CA ALA A 477 35.40 0.91 -27.72
C ALA A 477 34.54 1.25 -26.51
N PHE A 478 34.34 0.30 -25.60
CA PHE A 478 33.66 0.54 -24.34
C PHE A 478 34.40 1.51 -23.42
N ALA A 479 35.70 1.36 -23.29
CA ALA A 479 36.52 2.26 -22.47
C ALA A 479 36.46 3.73 -22.99
N ARG A 480 36.47 3.92 -24.32
CA ARG A 480 36.27 5.25 -24.94
C ARG A 480 34.88 5.82 -24.68
N TYR A 481 33.85 4.97 -24.74
CA TYR A 481 32.48 5.38 -24.43
C TYR A 481 32.35 5.87 -22.99
N VAL A 482 32.86 5.13 -22.02
CA VAL A 482 32.85 5.51 -20.59
C VAL A 482 33.69 6.77 -20.35
N LEU A 483 34.81 6.90 -21.05
CA LEU A 483 35.65 8.11 -20.99
C LEU A 483 34.87 9.35 -21.48
N TYR A 484 34.20 9.26 -22.62
CA TYR A 484 33.40 10.35 -23.15
C TYR A 484 32.19 10.68 -22.26
N GLN A 485 31.57 9.68 -21.66
CA GLN A 485 30.47 9.87 -20.72
C GLN A 485 30.92 10.60 -19.44
N LYS A 486 32.11 10.30 -18.95
CA LYS A 486 32.70 11.00 -17.79
C LYS A 486 33.26 12.38 -18.12
N LEU A 487 33.67 12.62 -19.38
CA LEU A 487 34.17 13.92 -19.84
C LEU A 487 33.03 14.88 -20.23
N ALA A 488 31.88 14.36 -20.64
CA ALA A 488 30.72 15.16 -21.05
C ALA A 488 30.26 16.21 -20.01
N PRO A 489 30.28 15.95 -18.71
CA PRO A 489 29.98 16.97 -17.69
C PRO A 489 31.02 18.10 -17.63
N GLY A 490 32.29 17.78 -17.94
CA GLY A 490 33.40 18.75 -17.94
C GLY A 490 33.32 19.76 -19.08
N PHE A 491 32.75 19.35 -20.23
CA PHE A 491 32.58 20.24 -21.38
C PHE A 491 31.41 21.22 -21.24
N LYS A 492 30.47 20.98 -20.36
CA LYS A 492 29.39 21.93 -20.04
C LYS A 492 29.89 23.20 -19.32
N SER A 493 31.06 23.15 -18.72
CA SER A 493 31.63 24.31 -18.01
C SER A 493 32.49 25.23 -18.87
N ILE A 494 32.78 24.86 -20.13
CA ILE A 494 33.67 25.61 -21.02
C ILE A 494 32.92 26.54 -21.99
N MET A 495 31.62 26.39 -22.15
CA MET A 495 30.82 27.16 -23.12
C MET A 495 30.02 28.33 -22.53
N THR A 496 30.36 28.84 -21.37
CA THR A 496 29.65 29.99 -20.80
C THR A 496 30.59 31.19 -20.55
N ASN A 497 31.31 31.63 -21.59
CA ASN A 497 32.00 32.91 -21.48
C ASN A 497 31.75 33.78 -22.70
N THR A 498 30.49 34.02 -23.02
CA THR A 498 30.11 35.17 -23.86
C THR A 498 28.87 35.80 -23.23
N ALA A 499 29.08 36.99 -22.71
CA ALA A 499 28.16 37.77 -21.88
C ALA A 499 26.90 38.30 -22.60
N ASP A 500 26.62 37.91 -23.84
CA ASP A 500 25.54 38.48 -24.65
C ASP A 500 24.69 37.44 -25.40
N SER A 501 24.39 36.30 -24.79
CA SER A 501 23.48 35.34 -25.39
C SER A 501 22.11 35.37 -24.71
N PRO A 502 20.99 35.41 -25.45
CA PRO A 502 19.63 35.37 -24.89
C PRO A 502 19.35 34.12 -24.03
N LEU A 503 20.14 33.05 -24.16
CA LEU A 503 20.08 31.86 -23.32
C LEU A 503 20.61 32.09 -21.90
N MET A 504 21.45 33.10 -21.68
CA MET A 504 21.99 33.41 -20.36
C MET A 504 20.93 34.09 -19.45
N ALA A 505 19.97 34.82 -20.03
CA ALA A 505 18.86 35.43 -19.30
C ALA A 505 17.88 34.36 -18.72
N VAL A 506 17.77 33.21 -19.38
CA VAL A 506 16.94 32.10 -18.91
C VAL A 506 17.62 31.35 -17.75
N PHE A 507 18.96 31.21 -17.81
CA PHE A 507 19.70 30.54 -16.73
C PHE A 507 19.87 31.41 -15.47
N GLN A 508 19.95 32.72 -15.62
CA GLN A 508 20.01 33.65 -14.48
C GLN A 508 18.70 33.64 -13.65
N ASN A 509 17.55 33.46 -14.29
CA ASN A 509 16.30 33.35 -13.59
C ASN A 509 16.12 32.00 -12.81
N PHE A 510 16.81 30.93 -13.23
CA PHE A 510 16.82 29.66 -12.49
C PHE A 510 17.84 29.65 -11.34
N ALA A 511 18.86 30.50 -11.37
CA ALA A 511 19.87 30.55 -10.30
C ALA A 511 19.46 31.43 -9.10
N GLN A 512 18.42 32.24 -9.24
CA GLN A 512 17.96 33.12 -8.14
C GLN A 512 16.98 32.47 -7.16
N ASP A 513 16.50 31.27 -7.44
CA ASP A 513 15.51 30.59 -6.57
C ASP A 513 16.10 29.54 -5.61
N GLN A 514 17.43 29.49 -5.47
CA GLN A 514 18.05 28.69 -4.41
C GLN A 514 18.57 29.59 -3.27
N ALA A 515 17.70 29.78 -2.29
CA ALA A 515 18.10 30.32 -0.99
C ALA A 515 19.07 29.35 -0.30
N PRO A 516 20.13 29.84 0.29
CA PRO A 516 21.14 28.97 0.94
C PRO A 516 20.56 28.32 2.20
N LEU A 517 20.63 27.02 2.25
CA LEU A 517 20.38 26.23 3.44
C LEU A 517 21.40 26.63 4.52
N LYS A 518 20.91 27.18 5.61
CA LYS A 518 21.70 27.41 6.83
C LYS A 518 22.14 26.08 7.41
N PRO A 519 23.39 25.98 7.90
CA PRO A 519 23.85 24.78 8.56
C PRO A 519 23.13 24.62 9.92
N ALA A 520 22.65 23.42 10.17
CA ALA A 520 22.04 23.05 11.43
C ALA A 520 23.08 23.11 12.56
N ALA A 521 22.77 23.87 13.57
CA ALA A 521 23.53 23.96 14.80
C ALA A 521 23.41 22.66 15.60
N ASN A 522 24.53 22.18 16.12
CA ASN A 522 24.64 21.14 17.09
C ASN A 522 23.72 21.40 18.30
N LEU A 523 22.82 20.50 18.58
CA LEU A 523 22.17 20.39 19.87
C LEU A 523 22.84 19.27 20.64
N SER A 524 23.64 19.70 21.59
CA SER A 524 24.17 18.88 22.68
C SER A 524 23.03 18.32 23.52
N ALA A 525 23.13 17.05 23.79
CA ALA A 525 22.29 16.33 24.75
C ALA A 525 22.45 16.95 26.16
N ASP A 526 21.35 17.35 26.71
CA ASP A 526 21.25 17.55 28.18
C ASP A 526 20.26 16.52 28.72
N ASN A 527 20.84 15.61 29.48
CA ASN A 527 20.16 14.57 30.24
C ASN A 527 19.76 15.16 31.58
N SER A 528 18.51 15.40 31.82
CA SER A 528 18.00 15.52 33.17
C SER A 528 16.63 14.89 33.32
N ILE A 529 16.61 13.73 33.94
CA ILE A 529 15.43 13.04 34.47
C ILE A 529 15.04 13.75 35.76
N PRO A 530 13.82 14.17 35.99
CA PRO A 530 13.31 14.37 37.32
C PRO A 530 12.57 13.12 37.78
N ALA A 531 12.99 12.64 38.95
CA ALA A 531 12.25 11.71 39.79
C ALA A 531 10.95 12.37 40.30
N ASN A 532 9.83 11.68 40.12
CA ASN A 532 8.79 11.46 41.15
C ASN A 532 7.90 10.30 40.69
#